data_9287a2ca0e8eac7e61c43cf99ef5e2b4
#
_entry.id   9287a2ca0e8eac7e61c43cf99ef5e2b4
#
_cell.length_a   1.000
_cell.length_b   1.000
_cell.length_c   1.000
_cell.angle_alpha   90.00
_cell.angle_beta   90.00
_cell.angle_gamma   90.00
#
_symmetry.space_group_name_H-M   'P 1'
#
loop_
_entity.id
_entity.type
_entity.pdbx_description
1 polymer ?
#
loop_
_entity_poly.entity_id
_entity_poly.type
_entity_poly.pdbx_seq_one_letter_code
_entity_poly.pdbx_strand_id
1 'polypeptide(L)'
;MRVQDKGIIKNYDFDSFILGTSMVMSTSAREAGEKLGGKWVNVSLAGSHFNERAVILQYIFRQKSVARVIYSLDTAQLHEASMKETANWDFLYDNNEFNDIKIYINQKYILCALQFSSSTKCVGSKDLETLIYWATRVEEIIYFGGFNKWLENKKKIAVQEVIKKLREMQTISPFNTKPLTESVERQQRYIEKYLFSFIKEHPSTQFDFIIPPYSRLWYRLDNLEFPDSFSKIKILLKWFVQEVQTLPNAKIYGFDDLDYADDIANYSDLIHYNTDMNSMQLDAIANGTHILTPENIDEYLQTMENKIKAYDLAPLIQEIKK
;
A
#
# COMPACT_ATOMS: atom_id res chain seq x y z
N MET A 1 9.65 -5.21 10.24
CA MET A 1 9.64 -5.33 8.76
C MET A 1 10.90 -4.72 8.21
N ARG A 2 11.12 -3.42 8.19
CA ARG A 2 12.35 -2.80 7.63
C ARG A 2 13.67 -3.48 8.05
N VAL A 3 13.74 -4.04 9.25
CA VAL A 3 14.89 -4.81 9.75
C VAL A 3 14.83 -6.28 9.32
N GLN A 4 13.63 -6.86 9.26
CA GLN A 4 13.42 -8.27 8.93
C GLN A 4 13.65 -8.55 7.44
N ASP A 5 13.26 -7.60 6.58
CA ASP A 5 13.32 -7.76 5.13
C ASP A 5 14.76 -7.99 4.65
N LYS A 6 15.79 -7.39 5.29
CA LYS A 6 17.19 -7.71 5.00
C LYS A 6 17.48 -9.20 5.18
N GLY A 7 17.00 -9.79 6.28
CA GLY A 7 17.17 -11.22 6.55
C GLY A 7 16.43 -12.10 5.53
N ILE A 8 15.23 -11.72 5.12
CA ILE A 8 14.46 -12.40 4.07
C ILE A 8 15.21 -12.33 2.75
N ILE A 9 15.62 -11.15 2.32
CA ILE A 9 16.31 -10.94 1.04
C ILE A 9 17.62 -11.74 0.98
N LYS A 10 18.37 -11.78 2.07
CA LYS A 10 19.68 -12.47 2.12
C LYS A 10 19.56 -13.99 2.15
N ASN A 11 18.57 -14.54 2.86
CA ASN A 11 18.56 -15.95 3.22
C ASN A 11 17.51 -16.80 2.50
N TYR A 12 16.49 -16.18 1.86
CA TYR A 12 15.46 -16.93 1.15
C TYR A 12 15.72 -16.96 -0.35
N ASP A 13 15.35 -18.07 -0.97
CA ASP A 13 15.42 -18.26 -2.41
C ASP A 13 14.12 -17.77 -3.05
N PHE A 14 14.19 -16.67 -3.81
CA PHE A 14 13.09 -16.10 -4.56
C PHE A 14 13.60 -15.38 -5.81
N ASP A 15 12.73 -15.29 -6.80
CA ASP A 15 12.93 -14.56 -8.05
C ASP A 15 11.90 -13.45 -8.27
N SER A 16 10.89 -13.38 -7.41
CA SER A 16 9.78 -12.44 -7.52
C SER A 16 9.36 -11.94 -6.14
N PHE A 17 8.87 -10.71 -6.06
CA PHE A 17 8.47 -10.17 -4.76
C PHE A 17 7.35 -9.14 -4.84
N ILE A 18 6.68 -8.95 -3.69
CA ILE A 18 5.66 -7.94 -3.45
C ILE A 18 6.28 -6.83 -2.61
N LEU A 19 6.18 -5.59 -3.08
CA LEU A 19 6.69 -4.40 -2.40
C LEU A 19 5.65 -3.29 -2.43
N GLY A 20 5.28 -2.80 -1.28
CA GLY A 20 4.32 -1.69 -1.18
C GLY A 20 4.16 -1.22 0.25
N THR A 21 2.98 -0.71 0.55
CA THR A 21 2.60 -0.28 1.90
C THR A 21 1.83 -1.38 2.65
N SER A 22 1.13 -0.99 3.73
CA SER A 22 0.20 -1.88 4.44
C SER A 22 -0.90 -2.47 3.55
N MET A 23 -1.20 -1.83 2.42
CA MET A 23 -2.27 -2.26 1.51
C MET A 23 -1.99 -3.62 0.86
N VAL A 24 -0.74 -3.93 0.56
CA VAL A 24 -0.33 -5.22 -0.03
C VAL A 24 0.47 -6.11 0.93
N MET A 25 0.61 -5.72 2.20
CA MET A 25 1.25 -6.57 3.21
C MET A 25 0.52 -7.89 3.46
N SER A 26 -0.79 -7.91 3.26
CA SER A 26 -1.62 -9.12 3.39
C SER A 26 -1.79 -9.87 2.06
N THR A 27 -1.08 -9.47 1.00
CA THR A 27 -1.04 -10.24 -0.25
C THR A 27 -0.18 -11.48 -0.05
N SER A 28 -0.73 -12.64 -0.34
CA SER A 28 -0.08 -13.94 -0.18
C SER A 28 1.04 -14.13 -1.22
N ALA A 29 2.26 -14.34 -0.74
CA ALA A 29 3.38 -14.69 -1.60
C ALA A 29 3.21 -16.11 -2.20
N ARG A 30 2.60 -17.04 -1.44
CA ARG A 30 2.28 -18.38 -1.91
C ARG A 30 1.25 -18.33 -3.03
N GLU A 31 0.15 -17.61 -2.82
CA GLU A 31 -0.89 -17.43 -3.83
C GLU A 31 -0.35 -16.74 -5.10
N ALA A 32 0.52 -15.74 -4.94
CA ALA A 32 1.22 -15.13 -6.06
C ALA A 32 2.03 -16.17 -6.86
N GLY A 33 2.76 -17.06 -6.17
CA GLY A 33 3.48 -18.17 -6.80
C GLY A 33 2.57 -19.16 -7.53
N GLU A 34 1.43 -19.50 -6.94
CA GLU A 34 0.44 -20.40 -7.52
C GLU A 34 -0.22 -19.82 -8.80
N LYS A 35 -0.53 -18.51 -8.78
CA LYS A 35 -1.23 -17.83 -9.88
C LYS A 35 -0.31 -17.30 -10.98
N LEU A 36 0.90 -16.85 -10.63
CA LEU A 36 1.80 -16.13 -11.53
C LEU A 36 3.08 -16.92 -11.85
N GLY A 37 3.30 -18.06 -11.17
CA GLY A 37 4.55 -18.80 -11.22
C GLY A 37 5.68 -18.12 -10.45
N GLY A 38 6.86 -18.75 -10.43
CA GLY A 38 8.03 -18.22 -9.72
C GLY A 38 8.02 -18.47 -8.21
N LYS A 39 9.05 -17.96 -7.54
CA LYS A 39 9.24 -18.04 -6.09
C LYS A 39 9.09 -16.64 -5.51
N TRP A 40 8.09 -16.44 -4.67
CA TRP A 40 7.70 -15.12 -4.17
C TRP A 40 8.03 -14.92 -2.70
N VAL A 41 8.29 -13.67 -2.34
CA VAL A 41 8.29 -13.15 -0.97
C VAL A 41 7.55 -11.83 -0.91
N ASN A 42 6.99 -11.50 0.25
CA ASN A 42 6.38 -10.20 0.49
C ASN A 42 7.29 -9.40 1.43
N VAL A 43 7.87 -8.31 0.90
CA VAL A 43 8.78 -7.40 1.61
C VAL A 43 8.18 -5.99 1.71
N SER A 44 6.86 -5.90 1.82
CA SER A 44 6.16 -4.62 1.90
C SER A 44 6.40 -3.89 3.22
N LEU A 45 6.42 -2.57 3.16
CA LEU A 45 6.75 -1.66 4.24
C LEU A 45 5.56 -0.78 4.59
N ALA A 46 4.93 -1.00 5.74
CA ALA A 46 3.80 -0.16 6.17
C ALA A 46 4.13 1.34 6.11
N GLY A 47 3.25 2.12 5.46
CA GLY A 47 3.37 3.57 5.34
C GLY A 47 4.63 4.06 4.61
N SER A 48 5.25 3.22 3.76
CA SER A 48 6.48 3.60 3.05
C SER A 48 6.22 4.54 1.87
N HIS A 49 7.16 5.44 1.64
CA HIS A 49 7.22 6.29 0.47
C HIS A 49 8.13 5.70 -0.62
N PHE A 50 8.15 6.30 -1.82
CA PHE A 50 8.94 5.82 -2.95
C PHE A 50 10.45 5.75 -2.66
N ASN A 51 11.01 6.75 -1.96
CA ASN A 51 12.42 6.76 -1.57
C ASN A 51 12.80 5.61 -0.63
N GLU A 52 11.93 5.24 0.33
CA GLU A 52 12.16 4.11 1.21
C GLU A 52 12.12 2.78 0.45
N ARG A 53 11.12 2.63 -0.44
CA ARG A 53 11.00 1.44 -1.29
C ARG A 53 12.15 1.31 -2.29
N ALA A 54 12.68 2.44 -2.78
CA ALA A 54 13.86 2.46 -3.65
C ALA A 54 15.10 1.84 -2.97
N VAL A 55 15.28 2.03 -1.66
CA VAL A 55 16.36 1.38 -0.90
C VAL A 55 16.24 -0.15 -0.95
N ILE A 56 15.02 -0.67 -0.74
CA ILE A 56 14.75 -2.12 -0.81
C ILE A 56 14.94 -2.65 -2.23
N LEU A 57 14.39 -1.97 -3.25
CA LEU A 57 14.57 -2.33 -4.65
C LEU A 57 16.06 -2.46 -5.00
N GLN A 58 16.85 -1.42 -4.74
CA GLN A 58 18.27 -1.40 -5.04
C GLN A 58 19.03 -2.54 -4.32
N TYR A 59 18.67 -2.83 -3.07
CA TYR A 59 19.31 -3.90 -2.32
C TYR A 59 18.95 -5.28 -2.90
N ILE A 60 17.68 -5.56 -3.21
CA ILE A 60 17.25 -6.84 -3.80
C ILE A 60 17.97 -7.07 -5.13
N PHE A 61 17.96 -6.10 -6.02
CA PHE A 61 18.54 -6.25 -7.35
C PHE A 61 20.07 -6.39 -7.36
N ARG A 62 20.74 -5.94 -6.28
CA ARG A 62 22.18 -6.27 -6.08
C ARG A 62 22.39 -7.71 -5.63
N GLN A 63 21.42 -8.36 -5.02
CA GLN A 63 21.55 -9.69 -4.41
C GLN A 63 20.91 -10.80 -5.24
N LYS A 64 19.92 -10.47 -6.07
CA LYS A 64 19.04 -11.43 -6.74
C LYS A 64 18.85 -11.07 -8.21
N SER A 65 18.64 -12.10 -9.04
CA SER A 65 18.04 -11.94 -10.36
C SER A 65 16.53 -11.92 -10.20
N VAL A 66 15.89 -10.83 -10.56
CA VAL A 66 14.46 -10.60 -10.33
C VAL A 66 13.69 -10.75 -11.62
N ALA A 67 12.71 -11.65 -11.62
CA ALA A 67 11.81 -11.89 -12.75
C ALA A 67 10.58 -10.96 -12.70
N ARG A 68 9.98 -10.77 -11.50
CA ARG A 68 8.74 -10.01 -11.39
C ARG A 68 8.59 -9.27 -10.05
N VAL A 69 7.97 -8.11 -10.13
CA VAL A 69 7.68 -7.25 -8.96
C VAL A 69 6.22 -6.84 -9.00
N ILE A 70 5.47 -7.10 -7.93
CA ILE A 70 4.18 -6.46 -7.66
C ILE A 70 4.46 -5.25 -6.77
N TYR A 71 4.02 -4.06 -7.20
CA TYR A 71 4.30 -2.81 -6.52
C TYR A 71 3.03 -2.02 -6.24
N SER A 72 2.73 -1.69 -4.97
CA SER A 72 1.55 -0.89 -4.68
C SER A 72 1.77 0.60 -4.95
N LEU A 73 0.80 1.19 -5.63
CA LEU A 73 0.74 2.60 -5.96
C LEU A 73 -0.39 3.25 -5.17
N ASP A 74 -0.12 3.52 -3.91
CA ASP A 74 -1.13 4.01 -2.98
C ASP A 74 -1.51 5.45 -3.28
N THR A 75 -2.79 5.71 -3.44
CA THR A 75 -3.34 7.01 -3.80
C THR A 75 -2.89 8.14 -2.87
N ALA A 76 -2.87 7.89 -1.55
CA ALA A 76 -2.42 8.87 -0.56
C ALA A 76 -0.93 9.25 -0.77
N GLN A 77 -0.08 8.35 -1.26
CA GLN A 77 1.34 8.64 -1.47
C GLN A 77 1.66 9.20 -2.84
N LEU A 78 0.76 9.05 -3.80
CA LEU A 78 0.93 9.68 -5.11
C LEU A 78 0.96 11.21 -4.99
N HIS A 79 0.14 11.78 -4.12
CA HIS A 79 0.04 13.24 -4.01
C HIS A 79 0.98 13.85 -2.95
N GLU A 80 1.66 13.04 -2.14
CA GLU A 80 2.62 13.48 -1.15
C GLU A 80 4.07 13.18 -1.59
N ALA A 81 4.83 14.20 -1.98
CA ALA A 81 6.27 14.08 -2.08
C ALA A 81 6.86 14.04 -0.67
N SER A 82 7.20 12.85 -0.18
CA SER A 82 7.91 12.78 1.09
C SER A 82 9.23 13.52 1.01
N MET A 83 9.37 14.54 1.86
CA MET A 83 10.63 15.24 2.09
C MET A 83 11.46 14.55 3.18
N LYS A 84 10.94 13.49 3.79
CA LYS A 84 11.68 12.76 4.80
C LYS A 84 12.84 12.04 4.13
N GLU A 85 14.04 12.34 4.57
CA GLU A 85 15.19 11.48 4.33
C GLU A 85 14.82 10.06 4.73
N THR A 86 15.41 9.08 4.02
CA THR A 86 15.27 7.68 4.40
C THR A 86 15.56 7.56 5.89
N ALA A 87 14.64 6.94 6.60
CA ALA A 87 14.74 6.83 8.04
C ALA A 87 16.03 6.11 8.47
N ASN A 88 16.42 6.25 9.73
CA ASN A 88 17.63 5.72 10.39
C ASN A 88 17.88 4.20 10.26
N TRP A 89 17.35 3.55 9.22
CA TRP A 89 17.48 2.11 8.95
C TRP A 89 18.11 1.80 7.58
N ASP A 90 18.34 2.79 6.72
CA ASP A 90 18.92 2.63 5.38
C ASP A 90 20.33 2.05 5.40
N PHE A 91 21.10 2.32 6.47
CA PHE A 91 22.40 1.70 6.72
C PHE A 91 22.36 0.16 6.73
N LEU A 92 21.20 -0.45 6.98
CA LEU A 92 21.05 -1.90 6.89
C LEU A 92 21.15 -2.43 5.46
N TYR A 93 20.90 -1.59 4.49
CA TYR A 93 20.83 -1.93 3.07
C TYR A 93 22.01 -1.36 2.28
N ASP A 94 23.02 -0.85 2.97
CA ASP A 94 24.31 -0.47 2.37
C ASP A 94 25.20 -1.71 2.17
N ASN A 95 26.47 -1.50 1.78
CA ASN A 95 27.43 -2.58 1.60
C ASN A 95 28.30 -2.84 2.85
N ASN A 96 28.01 -2.17 3.97
CA ASN A 96 28.78 -2.27 5.20
C ASN A 96 28.05 -3.11 6.25
N GLU A 97 28.34 -4.40 6.31
CA GLU A 97 27.73 -5.29 7.32
C GLU A 97 28.17 -5.00 8.76
N PHE A 98 29.27 -4.26 8.97
CA PHE A 98 29.75 -3.95 10.33
C PHE A 98 28.86 -2.95 11.07
N ASN A 99 28.14 -2.07 10.36
CA ASN A 99 27.23 -1.12 10.99
C ASN A 99 25.86 -1.76 11.35
N ASP A 100 25.54 -2.92 10.80
CA ASP A 100 24.33 -3.69 11.09
C ASP A 100 24.21 -4.07 12.56
N ILE A 101 25.33 -4.23 13.24
CA ILE A 101 25.39 -4.60 14.66
C ILE A 101 24.56 -3.67 15.55
N LYS A 102 24.35 -2.42 15.14
CA LYS A 102 23.55 -1.42 15.86
C LYS A 102 22.13 -1.90 16.16
N ILE A 103 21.54 -2.70 15.25
CA ILE A 103 20.18 -3.23 15.41
C ILE A 103 20.13 -4.34 16.45
N TYR A 104 21.20 -5.10 16.57
CA TYR A 104 21.29 -6.23 17.49
C TYR A 104 21.62 -5.79 18.93
N ILE A 105 22.07 -4.54 19.12
CA ILE A 105 22.33 -3.99 20.46
C ILE A 105 21.02 -3.46 21.05
N ASN A 106 20.11 -4.39 21.39
CA ASN A 106 18.89 -4.08 22.14
C ASN A 106 18.64 -5.17 23.18
N GLN A 107 17.93 -4.81 24.25
CA GLN A 107 17.69 -5.70 25.39
C GLN A 107 17.10 -7.06 24.99
N LYS A 108 16.10 -7.06 24.10
CA LYS A 108 15.44 -8.32 23.66
C LYS A 108 16.42 -9.24 22.95
N TYR A 109 17.22 -8.68 22.05
CA TYR A 109 18.17 -9.45 21.25
C TYR A 109 19.29 -10.01 22.12
N ILE A 110 19.84 -9.19 23.02
CA ILE A 110 20.90 -9.60 23.96
C ILE A 110 20.40 -10.72 24.86
N LEU A 111 19.19 -10.60 25.44
CA LEU A 111 18.62 -11.64 26.31
C LEU A 111 18.38 -12.94 25.54
N CYS A 112 17.88 -12.88 24.30
CA CYS A 112 17.69 -14.07 23.47
C CYS A 112 19.02 -14.73 23.12
N ALA A 113 20.05 -13.94 22.79
CA ALA A 113 21.38 -14.45 22.47
C ALA A 113 22.05 -15.10 23.68
N LEU A 114 21.99 -14.48 24.86
CA LEU A 114 22.56 -15.01 26.11
C LEU A 114 21.86 -16.30 26.58
N GLN A 115 20.59 -16.47 26.28
CA GLN A 115 19.85 -17.68 26.64
C GLN A 115 20.02 -18.82 25.64
N PHE A 116 20.78 -18.63 24.55
CA PHE A 116 20.88 -19.58 23.43
C PHE A 116 19.51 -20.13 23.03
N SER A 117 18.51 -19.24 23.02
CA SER A 117 17.11 -19.65 23.04
C SER A 117 16.60 -19.94 21.63
N SER A 118 16.11 -21.16 21.43
CA SER A 118 15.25 -21.55 20.30
C SER A 118 13.76 -21.25 20.58
N SER A 119 13.45 -20.55 21.68
CA SER A 119 12.05 -20.26 22.02
C SER A 119 11.37 -19.39 20.97
N THR A 120 10.06 -19.60 20.76
CA THR A 120 9.27 -18.82 19.82
C THR A 120 9.24 -17.31 20.13
N LYS A 121 9.52 -16.92 21.39
CA LYS A 121 9.67 -15.51 21.79
C LYS A 121 10.91 -14.87 21.18
N CYS A 122 11.95 -15.65 20.91
CA CYS A 122 13.23 -15.20 20.36
C CYS A 122 13.28 -15.34 18.84
N VAL A 123 12.91 -16.52 18.31
CA VAL A 123 13.05 -16.84 16.88
C VAL A 123 11.76 -16.64 16.09
N GLY A 124 10.63 -16.45 16.79
CA GLY A 124 9.31 -16.39 16.16
C GLY A 124 8.74 -17.79 15.86
N SER A 125 7.45 -17.85 15.67
CA SER A 125 6.71 -19.09 15.36
C SER A 125 5.92 -19.02 14.05
N LYS A 126 5.89 -17.85 13.41
CA LYS A 126 5.14 -17.63 12.17
C LYS A 126 6.06 -17.86 10.98
N ASP A 127 5.54 -18.55 9.97
CA ASP A 127 6.18 -18.64 8.67
C ASP A 127 6.18 -17.27 7.97
N LEU A 128 6.89 -17.14 6.85
CA LEU A 128 6.94 -15.90 6.10
C LEU A 128 5.58 -15.49 5.55
N GLU A 129 4.74 -16.47 5.23
CA GLU A 129 3.43 -16.25 4.64
C GLU A 129 2.50 -15.48 5.58
N THR A 130 2.55 -15.79 6.89
CA THR A 130 1.67 -15.17 7.89
C THR A 130 2.31 -14.04 8.67
N LEU A 131 3.62 -13.84 8.51
CA LEU A 131 4.40 -12.92 9.35
C LEU A 131 3.90 -11.48 9.30
N ILE A 132 3.52 -11.02 8.12
CA ILE A 132 3.12 -9.64 7.87
C ILE A 132 1.60 -9.47 7.63
N TYR A 133 0.83 -10.56 7.61
CA TYR A 133 -0.63 -10.53 7.44
C TYR A 133 -1.31 -9.86 8.63
N TRP A 134 -1.56 -8.55 8.48
CA TRP A 134 -2.25 -7.79 9.54
C TRP A 134 -3.77 -8.03 9.49
N ALA A 135 -4.38 -8.16 8.31
CA ALA A 135 -5.83 -8.26 8.13
C ALA A 135 -6.43 -9.54 8.75
N THR A 136 -5.64 -10.59 8.97
CA THR A 136 -6.08 -11.85 9.58
C THR A 136 -5.86 -11.90 11.09
N ARG A 137 -5.32 -10.84 11.70
CA ARG A 137 -5.12 -10.77 13.15
C ARG A 137 -6.44 -10.54 13.86
N VAL A 138 -6.60 -11.19 15.03
CA VAL A 138 -7.83 -11.09 15.82
C VAL A 138 -8.18 -9.64 16.16
N GLU A 139 -7.19 -8.82 16.47
CA GLU A 139 -7.35 -7.39 16.76
C GLU A 139 -7.77 -6.54 15.56
N GLU A 140 -7.68 -7.05 14.33
CA GLU A 140 -8.11 -6.36 13.11
C GLU A 140 -9.42 -6.91 12.54
N ILE A 141 -9.62 -8.23 12.62
CA ILE A 141 -10.83 -8.89 12.08
C ILE A 141 -12.11 -8.30 12.66
N ILE A 142 -12.08 -7.88 13.93
CA ILE A 142 -13.24 -7.31 14.63
C ILE A 142 -13.75 -5.99 14.04
N TYR A 143 -12.97 -5.33 13.18
CA TYR A 143 -13.36 -4.07 12.53
C TYR A 143 -14.03 -4.28 11.18
N PHE A 144 -13.88 -5.43 10.54
CA PHE A 144 -14.59 -5.74 9.30
C PHE A 144 -16.07 -6.04 9.57
N GLY A 145 -16.92 -5.82 8.56
CA GLY A 145 -18.36 -6.07 8.65
C GLY A 145 -19.23 -4.83 8.87
N GLY A 146 -18.66 -3.64 8.61
CA GLY A 146 -19.42 -2.39 8.54
C GLY A 146 -19.18 -1.42 9.69
N PHE A 147 -19.81 -0.26 9.58
CA PHE A 147 -19.58 0.86 10.47
C PHE A 147 -19.94 0.56 11.94
N ASN A 148 -20.94 -0.30 12.17
CA ASN A 148 -21.31 -0.72 13.53
C ASN A 148 -20.17 -1.43 14.24
N LYS A 149 -19.35 -2.20 13.50
CA LYS A 149 -18.17 -2.85 14.07
C LYS A 149 -17.14 -1.83 14.56
N TRP A 150 -17.01 -0.70 13.86
CA TRP A 150 -16.16 0.41 14.28
C TRP A 150 -16.71 1.09 15.54
N LEU A 151 -18.02 1.27 15.64
CA LEU A 151 -18.67 1.84 16.84
C LEU A 151 -18.57 0.94 18.06
N GLU A 152 -18.64 -0.39 17.87
CA GLU A 152 -18.47 -1.38 18.94
C GLU A 152 -17.01 -1.44 19.44
N ASN A 153 -16.05 -1.31 18.55
CA ASN A 153 -14.62 -1.55 18.79
C ASN A 153 -13.77 -0.28 18.75
N LYS A 154 -13.98 0.66 19.68
CA LYS A 154 -13.35 1.99 19.69
C LYS A 154 -11.87 2.03 20.12
N LYS A 155 -11.09 0.96 19.93
CA LYS A 155 -9.66 0.94 20.34
C LYS A 155 -8.70 1.43 19.25
N LYS A 156 -9.08 1.29 17.99
CA LYS A 156 -8.24 1.68 16.84
C LYS A 156 -8.29 3.20 16.66
N ILE A 157 -7.14 3.87 16.74
CA ILE A 157 -7.03 5.34 16.67
C ILE A 157 -7.64 5.87 15.36
N ALA A 158 -7.32 5.24 14.23
CA ALA A 158 -7.88 5.63 12.93
C ALA A 158 -9.41 5.62 12.92
N VAL A 159 -10.03 4.61 13.55
CA VAL A 159 -11.50 4.51 13.67
C VAL A 159 -12.06 5.61 14.58
N GLN A 160 -11.37 5.91 15.70
CA GLN A 160 -11.79 6.99 16.61
C GLN A 160 -11.78 8.36 15.93
N GLU A 161 -10.75 8.64 15.13
CA GLU A 161 -10.62 9.89 14.37
C GLU A 161 -11.76 10.04 13.36
N VAL A 162 -12.12 8.98 12.65
CA VAL A 162 -13.25 8.98 11.71
C VAL A 162 -14.56 9.26 12.44
N ILE A 163 -14.84 8.55 13.54
CA ILE A 163 -16.05 8.75 14.34
C ILE A 163 -16.12 10.18 14.86
N LYS A 164 -14.99 10.74 15.31
CA LYS A 164 -14.89 12.12 15.76
C LYS A 164 -15.23 13.09 14.65
N LYS A 165 -14.59 12.97 13.47
CA LYS A 165 -14.85 13.81 12.29
C LYS A 165 -16.33 13.79 11.88
N LEU A 166 -16.91 12.60 11.77
CA LEU A 166 -18.34 12.44 11.40
C LEU A 166 -19.27 13.04 12.47
N ARG A 167 -18.94 12.93 13.76
CA ARG A 167 -19.73 13.51 14.86
C ARG A 167 -19.70 15.03 14.86
N GLU A 168 -18.57 15.63 14.52
CA GLU A 168 -18.38 17.08 14.47
C GLU A 168 -19.01 17.71 13.21
N MET A 169 -19.41 16.90 12.23
CA MET A 169 -20.10 17.42 11.05
C MET A 169 -21.47 17.99 11.37
N GLN A 170 -21.63 19.30 11.21
CA GLN A 170 -22.90 19.99 11.35
C GLN A 170 -23.75 19.87 10.08
N THR A 171 -23.11 19.86 8.91
CA THR A 171 -23.74 19.74 7.61
C THR A 171 -22.95 18.80 6.74
N ILE A 172 -23.63 18.03 5.89
CA ILE A 172 -22.99 17.16 4.89
C ILE A 172 -22.62 18.01 3.69
N SER A 173 -21.34 18.30 3.53
CA SER A 173 -20.86 19.02 2.36
C SER A 173 -20.85 18.11 1.13
N PRO A 174 -21.25 18.59 -0.06
CA PRO A 174 -21.10 17.85 -1.29
C PRO A 174 -19.60 17.62 -1.59
N PHE A 175 -19.29 16.54 -2.29
CA PHE A 175 -17.96 16.32 -2.81
C PHE A 175 -17.71 17.30 -3.97
N ASN A 176 -16.86 18.28 -3.74
CA ASN A 176 -16.49 19.30 -4.71
C ASN A 176 -14.97 19.32 -4.88
N THR A 177 -14.51 18.94 -6.05
CA THR A 177 -13.10 19.05 -6.40
C THR A 177 -12.77 20.47 -6.85
N LYS A 178 -11.80 21.10 -6.20
CA LYS A 178 -11.23 22.36 -6.68
C LYS A 178 -10.15 22.08 -7.72
N PRO A 179 -10.00 22.97 -8.72
CA PRO A 179 -8.86 22.92 -9.62
C PRO A 179 -7.55 22.99 -8.82
N LEU A 180 -6.57 22.21 -9.24
CA LEU A 180 -5.24 22.25 -8.66
C LEU A 180 -4.58 23.59 -8.99
N THR A 181 -4.08 24.30 -7.99
CA THR A 181 -3.38 25.57 -8.12
C THR A 181 -1.85 25.42 -8.12
N GLU A 182 -1.37 24.26 -7.62
CA GLU A 182 0.06 23.95 -7.54
C GLU A 182 0.50 23.04 -8.68
N SER A 183 1.77 23.18 -9.10
CA SER A 183 2.37 22.26 -10.06
C SER A 183 2.63 20.89 -9.44
N VAL A 184 2.36 19.82 -10.19
CA VAL A 184 2.68 18.43 -9.82
C VAL A 184 4.10 18.01 -10.21
N GLU A 185 4.86 18.88 -10.88
CA GLU A 185 6.20 18.55 -11.41
C GLU A 185 7.19 18.05 -10.34
N ARG A 186 7.10 18.59 -9.13
CA ARG A 186 7.95 18.14 -8.03
C ARG A 186 7.67 16.66 -7.70
N GLN A 187 6.38 16.29 -7.67
CA GLN A 187 5.95 14.93 -7.41
C GLN A 187 6.34 14.00 -8.56
N GLN A 188 6.18 14.42 -9.80
CA GLN A 188 6.60 13.68 -10.98
C GLN A 188 8.11 13.41 -10.95
N ARG A 189 8.95 14.44 -10.70
CA ARG A 189 10.41 14.27 -10.55
C ARG A 189 10.79 13.33 -9.40
N TYR A 190 10.04 13.36 -8.32
CA TYR A 190 10.26 12.45 -7.18
C TYR A 190 9.98 10.99 -7.57
N ILE A 191 8.85 10.72 -8.24
CA ILE A 191 8.50 9.38 -8.72
C ILE A 191 9.48 8.93 -9.81
N GLU A 192 9.84 9.80 -10.75
CA GLU A 192 10.83 9.50 -11.78
C GLU A 192 12.15 9.06 -11.16
N LYS A 193 12.66 9.81 -10.19
CA LYS A 193 13.93 9.53 -9.52
C LYS A 193 13.95 8.20 -8.78
N TYR A 194 12.88 7.90 -8.02
CA TYR A 194 12.87 6.78 -7.08
C TYR A 194 12.17 5.53 -7.62
N LEU A 195 11.54 5.61 -8.79
CA LEU A 195 10.83 4.49 -9.38
C LEU A 195 11.11 4.31 -10.88
N PHE A 196 10.73 5.24 -11.74
CA PHE A 196 10.81 5.03 -13.19
C PHE A 196 12.25 4.88 -13.71
N SER A 197 13.20 5.64 -13.19
CA SER A 197 14.62 5.47 -13.55
C SER A 197 15.09 4.05 -13.27
N PHE A 198 14.69 3.49 -12.13
CA PHE A 198 15.02 2.13 -11.73
C PHE A 198 14.41 1.08 -12.68
N ILE A 199 13.14 1.24 -13.08
CA ILE A 199 12.46 0.31 -13.99
C ILE A 199 13.14 0.30 -15.37
N LYS A 200 13.52 1.48 -15.86
CA LYS A 200 14.23 1.66 -17.13
C LYS A 200 15.61 0.95 -17.14
N GLU A 201 16.27 0.89 -15.99
CA GLU A 201 17.55 0.19 -15.81
C GLU A 201 17.39 -1.34 -15.74
N HIS A 202 16.16 -1.86 -15.53
CA HIS A 202 15.88 -3.29 -15.36
C HIS A 202 14.82 -3.82 -16.36
N PRO A 203 15.07 -3.75 -17.67
CA PRO A 203 14.08 -4.05 -18.70
C PRO A 203 13.67 -5.54 -18.77
N SER A 204 14.45 -6.45 -18.16
CA SER A 204 14.14 -7.89 -18.09
C SER A 204 13.20 -8.26 -16.94
N THR A 205 12.94 -7.34 -16.02
CA THR A 205 12.03 -7.56 -14.88
C THR A 205 10.65 -7.01 -15.19
N GLN A 206 9.62 -7.83 -14.99
CA GLN A 206 8.22 -7.38 -15.10
C GLN A 206 7.80 -6.61 -13.85
N PHE A 207 7.20 -5.43 -14.01
CA PHE A 207 6.62 -4.63 -12.94
C PHE A 207 5.11 -4.54 -13.10
N ASP A 208 4.38 -5.02 -12.09
CA ASP A 208 2.92 -4.92 -12.01
C ASP A 208 2.53 -3.94 -10.90
N PHE A 209 2.05 -2.76 -11.30
CA PHE A 209 1.58 -1.74 -10.38
C PHE A 209 0.15 -2.00 -9.98
N ILE A 210 -0.15 -1.98 -8.70
CA ILE A 210 -1.50 -2.07 -8.17
C ILE A 210 -1.90 -0.73 -7.57
N ILE A 211 -3.02 -0.16 -8.02
CA ILE A 211 -3.71 0.93 -7.33
C ILE A 211 -4.75 0.29 -6.41
N PRO A 212 -4.47 0.20 -5.09
CA PRO A 212 -5.39 -0.41 -4.16
C PRO A 212 -6.61 0.49 -3.94
N PRO A 213 -7.83 -0.07 -3.80
CA PRO A 213 -9.03 0.73 -3.60
C PRO A 213 -9.07 1.30 -2.18
N TYR A 214 -9.24 2.61 -2.06
CA TYR A 214 -9.56 3.27 -0.82
C TYR A 214 -11.09 3.39 -0.68
N SER A 215 -11.63 3.32 0.55
CA SER A 215 -13.07 3.46 0.74
C SER A 215 -13.57 4.83 0.25
N ARG A 216 -14.83 4.89 -0.23
CA ARG A 216 -15.44 6.17 -0.62
C ARG A 216 -15.46 7.15 0.56
N LEU A 217 -15.59 6.62 1.77
CA LEU A 217 -15.53 7.42 2.98
C LEU A 217 -14.19 8.16 3.11
N TRP A 218 -13.07 7.52 2.77
CA TRP A 218 -11.76 8.18 2.78
C TRP A 218 -11.75 9.40 1.86
N TYR A 219 -12.16 9.23 0.60
CA TYR A 219 -12.19 10.35 -0.36
C TYR A 219 -13.12 11.48 0.05
N ARG A 220 -14.26 11.15 0.68
CA ARG A 220 -15.21 12.15 1.18
C ARG A 220 -14.61 12.97 2.32
N LEU A 221 -13.90 12.32 3.25
CA LEU A 221 -13.26 12.98 4.39
C LEU A 221 -12.00 13.76 3.98
N ASP A 222 -11.20 13.21 3.07
CA ASP A 222 -10.02 13.87 2.52
C ASP A 222 -10.38 15.17 1.79
N ASN A 223 -11.44 15.15 0.98
CA ASN A 223 -11.91 16.34 0.25
C ASN A 223 -12.36 17.48 1.16
N LEU A 224 -12.79 17.21 2.39
CA LEU A 224 -13.15 18.26 3.35
C LEU A 224 -11.94 19.05 3.81
N GLU A 225 -10.80 18.39 3.97
CA GLU A 225 -9.54 19.00 4.41
C GLU A 225 -8.73 19.53 3.21
N PHE A 226 -8.72 18.79 2.12
CA PHE A 226 -7.92 19.05 0.92
C PHE A 226 -8.78 19.00 -0.34
N PRO A 227 -9.56 20.05 -0.64
CA PRO A 227 -10.55 20.02 -1.73
C PRO A 227 -9.93 19.92 -3.14
N ASP A 228 -8.63 20.14 -3.31
CA ASP A 228 -7.89 19.97 -4.57
C ASP A 228 -7.15 18.62 -4.67
N SER A 229 -7.11 17.83 -3.58
CA SER A 229 -6.41 16.54 -3.51
C SER A 229 -6.83 15.59 -4.63
N PHE A 230 -8.13 15.43 -4.86
CA PHE A 230 -8.61 14.54 -5.92
C PHE A 230 -8.24 15.02 -7.33
N SER A 231 -8.20 16.33 -7.58
CA SER A 231 -7.69 16.89 -8.83
C SER A 231 -6.21 16.57 -9.04
N LYS A 232 -5.42 16.65 -7.99
CA LYS A 232 -4.01 16.27 -8.01
C LYS A 232 -3.82 14.78 -8.29
N ILE A 233 -4.61 13.92 -7.64
CA ILE A 233 -4.62 12.47 -7.87
C ILE A 233 -4.92 12.18 -9.34
N LYS A 234 -5.97 12.78 -9.93
CA LYS A 234 -6.32 12.59 -11.34
C LYS A 234 -5.17 12.94 -12.29
N ILE A 235 -4.52 14.08 -12.07
CA ILE A 235 -3.40 14.52 -12.91
C ILE A 235 -2.22 13.56 -12.80
N LEU A 236 -1.86 13.16 -11.58
CA LEU A 236 -0.73 12.27 -11.35
C LEU A 236 -0.99 10.85 -11.86
N LEU A 237 -2.20 10.31 -11.69
CA LEU A 237 -2.53 8.98 -12.22
C LEU A 237 -2.51 8.95 -13.75
N LYS A 238 -3.07 9.97 -14.42
CA LYS A 238 -2.99 10.07 -15.89
C LYS A 238 -1.55 10.11 -16.37
N TRP A 239 -0.73 10.95 -15.74
CA TRP A 239 0.69 11.03 -16.06
C TRP A 239 1.38 9.68 -15.81
N PHE A 240 1.12 9.02 -14.68
CA PHE A 240 1.72 7.73 -14.34
C PHE A 240 1.36 6.64 -15.36
N VAL A 241 0.09 6.57 -15.77
CA VAL A 241 -0.36 5.65 -16.82
C VAL A 241 0.33 5.92 -18.15
N GLN A 242 0.51 7.19 -18.52
CA GLN A 242 1.25 7.57 -19.73
C GLN A 242 2.73 7.13 -19.67
N GLU A 243 3.38 7.32 -18.52
CA GLU A 243 4.78 6.86 -18.34
C GLU A 243 4.87 5.34 -18.41
N VAL A 244 3.99 4.60 -17.73
CA VAL A 244 3.96 3.14 -17.76
C VAL A 244 3.75 2.60 -19.18
N GLN A 245 2.92 3.25 -19.99
CA GLN A 245 2.70 2.85 -21.39
C GLN A 245 3.99 2.89 -22.23
N THR A 246 4.97 3.70 -21.84
CA THR A 246 6.28 3.76 -22.53
C THR A 246 7.23 2.62 -22.15
N LEU A 247 6.88 1.84 -21.11
CA LEU A 247 7.71 0.79 -20.53
C LEU A 247 7.20 -0.58 -20.93
N PRO A 248 7.91 -1.35 -21.77
CA PRO A 248 7.43 -2.65 -22.26
C PRO A 248 7.34 -3.71 -21.15
N ASN A 249 8.00 -3.47 -20.02
CA ASN A 249 8.09 -4.36 -18.87
C ASN A 249 7.23 -3.88 -17.67
N ALA A 250 6.26 -3.00 -17.89
CA ALA A 250 5.42 -2.50 -16.82
C ALA A 250 3.94 -2.52 -17.19
N LYS A 251 3.08 -2.81 -16.21
CA LYS A 251 1.61 -2.72 -16.32
C LYS A 251 1.05 -2.10 -15.05
N ILE A 252 -0.13 -1.48 -15.16
CA ILE A 252 -0.81 -0.86 -14.04
C ILE A 252 -2.25 -1.36 -13.96
N TYR A 253 -2.70 -1.71 -12.76
CA TYR A 253 -4.00 -2.30 -12.47
C TYR A 253 -4.76 -1.42 -11.49
N GLY A 254 -5.98 -1.00 -11.83
CA GLY A 254 -6.81 -0.10 -11.03
C GLY A 254 -8.02 -0.82 -10.42
N PHE A 255 -8.32 -0.52 -9.16
CA PHE A 255 -9.43 -1.14 -8.42
C PHE A 255 -10.34 -0.11 -7.73
N ASP A 256 -10.04 1.18 -7.82
CA ASP A 256 -10.82 2.24 -7.16
C ASP A 256 -12.16 2.54 -7.85
N ASP A 257 -12.39 2.08 -9.07
CA ASP A 257 -13.66 2.20 -9.79
C ASP A 257 -14.68 1.13 -9.41
N LEU A 258 -14.26 0.10 -8.65
CA LEU A 258 -15.12 -1.03 -8.26
C LEU A 258 -16.14 -0.65 -7.18
N ASP A 259 -17.27 -1.36 -7.17
CA ASP A 259 -18.30 -1.29 -6.11
C ASP A 259 -17.77 -1.74 -4.75
N TYR A 260 -16.67 -2.49 -4.73
CA TYR A 260 -16.00 -2.93 -3.51
C TYR A 260 -15.69 -1.77 -2.56
N ALA A 261 -15.26 -0.64 -3.11
CA ALA A 261 -14.90 0.55 -2.33
C ALA A 261 -16.12 1.35 -1.80
N ASP A 262 -17.32 1.01 -2.27
CA ASP A 262 -18.57 1.64 -1.84
C ASP A 262 -19.04 1.07 -0.49
N ASP A 263 -18.67 -0.19 -0.17
CA ASP A 263 -19.10 -0.86 1.06
C ASP A 263 -18.00 -0.80 2.14
N ILE A 264 -18.29 -0.02 3.18
CA ILE A 264 -17.38 0.12 4.32
C ILE A 264 -17.20 -1.19 5.11
N ALA A 265 -18.06 -2.20 4.92
CA ALA A 265 -17.93 -3.52 5.53
C ALA A 265 -16.67 -4.27 5.07
N ASN A 266 -16.16 -3.92 3.90
CA ASN A 266 -14.93 -4.48 3.34
C ASN A 266 -13.66 -3.92 3.98
N TYR A 267 -13.78 -2.94 4.89
CA TYR A 267 -12.65 -2.20 5.46
C TYR A 267 -12.59 -2.31 6.99
N SER A 268 -11.37 -2.41 7.51
CA SER A 268 -11.12 -2.33 8.96
C SER A 268 -10.92 -0.89 9.45
N ASP A 269 -10.71 0.05 8.55
CA ASP A 269 -10.67 1.51 8.73
C ASP A 269 -10.88 2.19 7.36
N LEU A 270 -10.51 3.45 7.20
CA LEU A 270 -10.75 4.20 5.95
C LEU A 270 -10.12 3.60 4.68
N ILE A 271 -9.00 2.89 4.81
CA ILE A 271 -8.21 2.45 3.66
C ILE A 271 -7.91 0.94 3.66
N HIS A 272 -7.82 0.32 4.83
CA HIS A 272 -7.36 -1.06 4.93
C HIS A 272 -8.51 -2.06 4.65
N TYR A 273 -8.46 -2.65 3.47
CA TYR A 273 -9.42 -3.65 3.00
C TYR A 273 -9.06 -5.08 3.44
N ASN A 274 -9.98 -6.01 3.25
CA ASN A 274 -9.81 -7.42 3.58
C ASN A 274 -8.97 -8.17 2.54
N THR A 275 -8.46 -9.35 2.88
CA THR A 275 -7.55 -10.17 2.05
C THR A 275 -8.16 -10.67 0.76
N ASP A 276 -9.49 -10.72 0.63
CA ASP A 276 -10.19 -11.05 -0.61
C ASP A 276 -9.84 -10.07 -1.74
N MET A 277 -9.67 -8.79 -1.44
CA MET A 277 -9.20 -7.80 -2.41
C MET A 277 -7.75 -8.09 -2.84
N ASN A 278 -6.87 -8.51 -1.91
CA ASN A 278 -5.51 -8.89 -2.29
C ASN A 278 -5.51 -10.09 -3.26
N SER A 279 -6.38 -11.09 -3.03
CA SER A 279 -6.55 -12.23 -3.92
C SER A 279 -7.10 -11.81 -5.30
N MET A 280 -8.13 -10.92 -5.32
CA MET A 280 -8.67 -10.35 -6.56
C MET A 280 -7.60 -9.61 -7.39
N GLN A 281 -6.69 -8.88 -6.73
CA GLN A 281 -5.58 -8.21 -7.38
C GLN A 281 -4.62 -9.20 -8.06
N LEU A 282 -4.32 -10.32 -7.40
CA LEU A 282 -3.52 -11.39 -8.00
C LEU A 282 -4.23 -12.06 -9.19
N ASP A 283 -5.55 -12.28 -9.09
CA ASP A 283 -6.35 -12.79 -10.21
C ASP A 283 -6.35 -11.84 -11.40
N ALA A 284 -6.48 -10.54 -11.15
CA ALA A 284 -6.42 -9.53 -12.19
C ALA A 284 -5.08 -9.52 -12.93
N ILE A 285 -3.98 -9.65 -12.21
CA ILE A 285 -2.64 -9.74 -12.79
C ILE A 285 -2.50 -11.03 -13.63
N ALA A 286 -2.97 -12.18 -13.11
CA ALA A 286 -2.89 -13.46 -13.79
C ALA A 286 -3.71 -13.48 -15.09
N ASN A 287 -4.90 -12.86 -15.06
CA ASN A 287 -5.84 -12.86 -16.18
C ASN A 287 -5.69 -11.64 -17.12
N GLY A 288 -4.85 -10.66 -16.76
CA GLY A 288 -4.69 -9.42 -17.53
C GLY A 288 -5.96 -8.57 -17.57
N THR A 289 -6.72 -8.53 -16.47
CA THR A 289 -7.92 -7.70 -16.31
C THR A 289 -7.62 -6.45 -15.48
N HIS A 290 -8.50 -5.45 -15.47
CA HIS A 290 -8.34 -4.18 -14.72
C HIS A 290 -7.08 -3.38 -15.10
N ILE A 291 -6.53 -3.59 -16.29
CA ILE A 291 -5.36 -2.85 -16.78
C ILE A 291 -5.80 -1.43 -17.15
N LEU A 292 -5.05 -0.46 -16.61
CA LEU A 292 -5.21 0.94 -16.98
C LEU A 292 -4.28 1.30 -18.12
N THR A 293 -4.84 1.98 -19.10
CA THR A 293 -4.17 2.48 -20.30
C THR A 293 -4.55 3.93 -20.56
N PRO A 294 -3.82 4.66 -21.43
CA PRO A 294 -4.23 6.02 -21.82
C PRO A 294 -5.65 6.11 -22.39
N GLU A 295 -6.16 5.01 -22.97
CA GLU A 295 -7.50 4.97 -23.59
C GLU A 295 -8.63 4.85 -22.55
N ASN A 296 -8.40 4.20 -21.40
CA ASN A 296 -9.45 3.94 -20.41
C ASN A 296 -9.32 4.71 -19.09
N ILE A 297 -8.20 5.39 -18.85
CA ILE A 297 -7.96 6.10 -17.58
C ILE A 297 -8.98 7.20 -17.31
N ASP A 298 -9.50 7.86 -18.33
CA ASP A 298 -10.49 8.92 -18.15
C ASP A 298 -11.83 8.36 -17.69
N GLU A 299 -12.27 7.24 -18.24
CA GLU A 299 -13.48 6.52 -17.82
C GLU A 299 -13.34 5.99 -16.39
N TYR A 300 -12.20 5.37 -16.06
CA TYR A 300 -11.88 4.91 -14.72
C TYR A 300 -11.99 6.03 -13.68
N LEU A 301 -11.33 7.16 -13.91
CA LEU A 301 -11.36 8.32 -13.01
C LEU A 301 -12.74 8.97 -12.93
N GLN A 302 -13.50 8.99 -14.01
CA GLN A 302 -14.87 9.52 -14.03
C GLN A 302 -15.81 8.61 -13.22
N THR A 303 -15.70 7.30 -13.38
CA THR A 303 -16.46 6.31 -12.60
C THR A 303 -16.19 6.47 -11.12
N MET A 304 -14.93 6.54 -10.74
CA MET A 304 -14.49 6.76 -9.38
C MET A 304 -15.05 8.05 -8.80
N GLU A 305 -14.95 9.18 -9.54
CA GLU A 305 -15.48 10.50 -9.11
C GLU A 305 -16.99 10.46 -8.90
N ASN A 306 -17.72 9.83 -9.82
CA ASN A 306 -19.19 9.71 -9.74
C ASN A 306 -19.61 8.92 -8.49
N LYS A 307 -18.93 7.79 -8.19
CA LYS A 307 -19.18 6.97 -7.01
C LYS A 307 -18.87 7.73 -5.71
N ILE A 308 -17.76 8.47 -5.65
CA ILE A 308 -17.42 9.30 -4.50
C ILE A 308 -18.49 10.39 -4.27
N LYS A 309 -18.96 11.05 -5.34
CA LYS A 309 -20.04 12.05 -5.25
C LYS A 309 -21.35 11.46 -4.75
N ALA A 310 -21.68 10.25 -5.21
CA ALA A 310 -22.90 9.55 -4.84
C ALA A 310 -22.87 8.97 -3.43
N TYR A 311 -21.67 8.81 -2.83
CA TYR A 311 -21.53 8.19 -1.50
C TYR A 311 -22.16 9.05 -0.41
N ASP A 312 -23.24 8.53 0.21
CA ASP A 312 -24.03 9.24 1.22
C ASP A 312 -23.45 9.05 2.64
N LEU A 313 -23.11 10.14 3.29
CA LEU A 313 -22.62 10.16 4.68
C LEU A 313 -23.75 10.18 5.72
N ALA A 314 -25.01 10.46 5.32
CA ALA A 314 -26.10 10.62 6.26
C ALA A 314 -26.36 9.37 7.12
N PRO A 315 -26.35 8.15 6.57
CA PRO A 315 -26.54 6.93 7.37
C PRO A 315 -25.48 6.78 8.47
N LEU A 316 -24.20 7.06 8.15
CA LEU A 316 -23.10 6.95 9.12
C LEU A 316 -23.22 7.98 10.25
N ILE A 317 -23.61 9.22 9.91
CA ILE A 317 -23.83 10.30 10.90
C ILE A 317 -25.02 9.98 11.80
N GLN A 318 -26.09 9.41 11.25
CA GLN A 318 -27.27 9.00 12.02
C GLN A 318 -26.92 7.87 13.01
N GLU A 319 -26.09 6.91 12.58
CA GLU A 319 -25.67 5.79 13.44
C GLU A 319 -24.84 6.27 14.63
N ILE A 320 -24.01 7.30 14.46
CA ILE A 320 -23.22 7.89 15.56
C ILE A 320 -24.10 8.61 16.60
N LYS A 321 -25.25 9.13 16.21
CA LYS A 321 -26.17 9.91 17.06
C LYS A 321 -27.12 9.04 17.88
N LYS A 322 -27.21 7.77 17.56
CA LYS A 322 -27.94 6.80 18.38
C LYS A 322 -27.18 6.45 19.67
#